data_72b39088f5e4edf7a9b2a93cf20f4713
#
_entry.id   72b39088f5e4edf7a9b2a93cf20f4713
#
_cell.length_a   1.000
_cell.length_b   1.000
_cell.length_c   1.000
_cell.angle_alpha   90.00
_cell.angle_beta   90.00
_cell.angle_gamma   90.00
#
_symmetry.space_group_name_H-M   'P 1'
#
loop_
_entity.id
_entity.type
_entity.pdbx_description
1 polymer ?
#
loop_
_entity_poly.entity_id
_entity_poly.type
_entity_poly.pdbx_seq_one_letter_code
_entity_poly.pdbx_strand_id
1 'polypeptide(L)'
;MTALAHAGIAAERTREPGGSEGAEAIRRLLLEGADERWDAVSETLLFYAARREHVIRLIKPALDRGLWVVCDRFADSTIAYQGYGRGLPLEELQALHRFALGDFASDLTLILDVPAAEGLARAAKRSGSADRFERLDRAFHERLRDGFRQIAAADPRRCALIDASGDVDDVQRAVLSMVSARLGVALAP
;
A
#
# COMPACT_ATOMS: atom_id res chain seq x y z
N MET A 1 -12.63 -9.08 0.32
CA MET A 1 -12.98 -10.02 -0.78
C MET A 1 -14.37 -10.60 -0.61
N THR A 2 -14.70 -11.22 0.52
CA THR A 2 -16.01 -11.86 0.75
C THR A 2 -17.19 -10.90 0.52
N ALA A 3 -17.15 -9.68 1.06
CA ALA A 3 -18.21 -8.68 0.86
C ALA A 3 -18.39 -8.28 -0.62
N LEU A 4 -17.30 -8.17 -1.40
CA LEU A 4 -17.38 -7.93 -2.85
C LEU A 4 -18.06 -9.09 -3.57
N ALA A 5 -17.67 -10.32 -3.24
CA ALA A 5 -18.29 -11.51 -3.83
C ALA A 5 -19.80 -11.61 -3.50
N HIS A 6 -20.21 -11.31 -2.26
CA HIS A 6 -21.62 -11.26 -1.87
C HIS A 6 -22.40 -10.16 -2.62
N ALA A 7 -21.74 -9.05 -2.96
CA ALA A 7 -22.33 -8.00 -3.77
C ALA A 7 -22.27 -8.28 -5.29
N GLY A 8 -21.82 -9.48 -5.70
CA GLY A 8 -21.70 -9.85 -7.11
C GLY A 8 -20.57 -9.14 -7.87
N ILE A 9 -19.62 -8.52 -7.13
CA ILE A 9 -18.49 -7.79 -7.70
C ILE A 9 -17.30 -8.73 -7.82
N ALA A 10 -16.94 -9.06 -9.06
CA ALA A 10 -15.75 -9.86 -9.36
C ALA A 10 -14.48 -9.03 -9.09
N ALA A 11 -13.54 -9.58 -8.32
CA ALA A 11 -12.34 -8.85 -7.91
C ALA A 11 -11.10 -9.75 -7.84
N GLU A 12 -9.97 -9.19 -8.23
CA GLU A 12 -8.62 -9.76 -8.07
C GLU A 12 -7.98 -9.20 -6.80
N ARG A 13 -7.39 -10.07 -5.97
CA ARG A 13 -6.62 -9.65 -4.80
C ARG A 13 -5.12 -9.77 -5.06
N THR A 14 -4.39 -8.71 -4.82
CA THR A 14 -2.94 -8.67 -5.02
C THR A 14 -2.23 -7.84 -3.95
N ARG A 15 -0.91 -7.67 -4.07
CA ARG A 15 -0.08 -6.88 -3.14
C ARG A 15 1.16 -6.32 -3.80
N GLU A 16 1.74 -5.30 -3.20
CA GLU A 16 3.08 -4.79 -3.55
C GLU A 16 4.06 -4.81 -2.38
N PRO A 17 5.36 -4.97 -2.64
CA PRO A 17 5.93 -5.43 -3.92
C PRO A 17 5.54 -6.88 -4.19
N GLY A 18 5.29 -7.22 -5.47
CA GLY A 18 4.90 -8.57 -5.88
C GLY A 18 3.73 -8.57 -6.86
N GLY A 19 2.99 -9.69 -6.93
CA GLY A 19 1.78 -9.85 -7.73
C GLY A 19 2.01 -10.32 -9.17
N SER A 20 3.25 -10.33 -9.66
CA SER A 20 3.64 -10.95 -10.94
C SER A 20 5.00 -11.63 -10.79
N GLU A 21 5.36 -12.54 -11.69
CA GLU A 21 6.60 -13.31 -11.59
C GLU A 21 7.83 -12.41 -11.45
N GLY A 22 7.98 -11.40 -12.31
CA GLY A 22 9.08 -10.43 -12.22
C GLY A 22 9.04 -9.60 -10.94
N ALA A 23 7.85 -9.15 -10.53
CA ALA A 23 7.68 -8.38 -9.30
C ALA A 23 7.97 -9.22 -8.05
N GLU A 24 7.64 -10.52 -8.03
CA GLU A 24 7.99 -11.43 -6.92
C GLU A 24 9.51 -11.68 -6.85
N ALA A 25 10.20 -11.73 -7.97
CA ALA A 25 11.66 -11.80 -7.99
C ALA A 25 12.29 -10.55 -7.33
N ILE A 26 11.79 -9.36 -7.68
CA ILE A 26 12.24 -8.09 -7.09
C ILE A 26 11.85 -8.01 -5.60
N ARG A 27 10.65 -8.52 -5.21
CA ARG A 27 10.22 -8.57 -3.80
C ARG A 27 11.27 -9.24 -2.91
N ARG A 28 11.83 -10.37 -3.34
CA ARG A 28 12.90 -11.06 -2.58
C ARG A 28 14.11 -10.15 -2.39
N LEU A 29 14.51 -9.41 -3.41
CA LEU A 29 15.61 -8.45 -3.31
C LEU A 29 15.30 -7.33 -2.30
N LEU A 30 14.06 -6.86 -2.26
CA LEU A 30 13.64 -5.75 -1.40
C LEU A 30 13.47 -6.12 0.07
N LEU A 31 12.94 -7.32 0.36
CA LEU A 31 12.53 -7.68 1.72
C LEU A 31 13.56 -8.53 2.46
N GLU A 32 14.47 -9.19 1.73
CA GLU A 32 15.49 -10.07 2.31
C GLU A 32 16.84 -9.34 2.50
N GLY A 33 17.64 -9.85 3.43
CA GLY A 33 19.00 -9.38 3.70
C GLY A 33 19.11 -8.34 4.81
N ALA A 34 20.24 -7.64 4.84
CA ALA A 34 20.56 -6.63 5.85
C ALA A 34 19.72 -5.36 5.66
N ASP A 35 19.48 -4.62 6.75
CA ASP A 35 18.65 -3.41 6.74
C ASP A 35 19.21 -2.31 5.83
N GLU A 36 20.55 -2.21 5.71
CA GLU A 36 21.27 -1.27 4.87
C GLU A 36 21.67 -1.82 3.49
N ARG A 37 21.04 -2.91 3.04
CA ARG A 37 21.36 -3.55 1.76
C ARG A 37 21.25 -2.60 0.56
N TRP A 38 20.31 -1.68 0.61
CA TRP A 38 20.03 -0.71 -0.45
C TRP A 38 20.04 0.70 0.11
N ASP A 39 20.67 1.64 -0.62
CA ASP A 39 20.41 3.06 -0.41
C ASP A 39 18.96 3.41 -0.80
N ALA A 40 18.49 4.58 -0.34
CA ALA A 40 17.09 4.95 -0.52
C ALA A 40 16.69 5.10 -2.00
N VAL A 41 17.60 5.52 -2.88
CA VAL A 41 17.32 5.68 -4.33
C VAL A 41 17.22 4.33 -5.00
N SER A 42 18.20 3.44 -4.78
CA SER A 42 18.20 2.06 -5.33
C SER A 42 16.97 1.28 -4.87
N GLU A 43 16.60 1.40 -3.58
CA GLU A 43 15.39 0.82 -3.02
C GLU A 43 14.14 1.31 -3.75
N THR A 44 14.04 2.61 -3.99
CA THR A 44 12.92 3.25 -4.70
C THR A 44 12.81 2.76 -6.14
N LEU A 45 13.93 2.69 -6.85
CA LEU A 45 13.97 2.18 -8.24
C LEU A 45 13.49 0.72 -8.32
N LEU A 46 13.89 -0.11 -7.37
CA LEU A 46 13.43 -1.51 -7.29
C LEU A 46 11.91 -1.58 -7.01
N PHE A 47 11.37 -0.74 -6.11
CA PHE A 47 9.93 -0.68 -5.89
C PHE A 47 9.18 -0.28 -7.16
N TYR A 48 9.66 0.71 -7.91
CA TYR A 48 9.01 1.11 -9.15
C TYR A 48 9.16 0.09 -10.27
N ALA A 49 10.28 -0.62 -10.36
CA ALA A 49 10.44 -1.73 -11.31
C ALA A 49 9.43 -2.85 -11.02
N ALA A 50 9.30 -3.27 -9.75
CA ALA A 50 8.31 -4.27 -9.33
C ALA A 50 6.87 -3.80 -9.63
N ARG A 51 6.55 -2.55 -9.28
CA ARG A 51 5.23 -1.94 -9.53
C ARG A 51 4.90 -1.88 -11.02
N ARG A 52 5.85 -1.49 -11.86
CA ARG A 52 5.65 -1.45 -13.31
C ARG A 52 5.30 -2.82 -13.86
N GLU A 53 6.06 -3.87 -13.48
CA GLU A 53 5.77 -5.25 -13.87
C GLU A 53 4.39 -5.72 -13.37
N HIS A 54 4.08 -5.43 -12.11
CA HIS A 54 2.79 -5.77 -11.51
C HIS A 54 1.62 -5.09 -12.24
N VAL A 55 1.71 -3.78 -12.52
CA VAL A 55 0.66 -3.04 -13.23
C VAL A 55 0.44 -3.60 -14.64
N ILE A 56 1.51 -3.86 -15.37
CA ILE A 56 1.40 -4.33 -16.77
C ILE A 56 0.95 -5.79 -16.86
N ARG A 57 1.42 -6.65 -15.95
CA ARG A 57 1.20 -8.10 -16.05
C ARG A 57 -0.05 -8.58 -15.34
N LEU A 58 -0.53 -7.85 -14.33
CA LEU A 58 -1.68 -8.27 -13.54
C LEU A 58 -2.78 -7.20 -13.48
N ILE A 59 -2.46 -5.98 -13.00
CA ILE A 59 -3.51 -5.01 -12.66
C ILE A 59 -4.28 -4.57 -13.91
N LYS A 60 -3.60 -4.04 -14.93
CA LYS A 60 -4.25 -3.60 -16.17
C LYS A 60 -5.04 -4.73 -16.85
N PRO A 61 -4.48 -5.93 -17.06
CA PRO A 61 -5.27 -7.05 -17.62
C PRO A 61 -6.47 -7.44 -16.78
N ALA A 62 -6.43 -7.31 -15.44
CA ALA A 62 -7.59 -7.57 -14.60
C ALA A 62 -8.67 -6.49 -14.78
N LEU A 63 -8.28 -5.21 -14.79
CA LEU A 63 -9.20 -4.09 -15.05
C LEU A 63 -9.80 -4.15 -16.45
N ASP A 64 -9.03 -4.51 -17.48
CA ASP A 64 -9.52 -4.69 -18.86
C ASP A 64 -10.58 -5.80 -18.97
N ARG A 65 -10.58 -6.77 -18.06
CA ARG A 65 -11.63 -7.80 -17.93
C ARG A 65 -12.83 -7.34 -17.10
N GLY A 66 -12.85 -6.09 -16.63
CA GLY A 66 -13.90 -5.56 -15.77
C GLY A 66 -13.82 -6.02 -14.32
N LEU A 67 -12.70 -6.57 -13.87
CA LEU A 67 -12.50 -6.95 -12.48
C LEU A 67 -12.12 -5.74 -11.64
N TRP A 68 -12.57 -5.70 -10.41
CA TRP A 68 -11.96 -4.84 -9.39
C TRP A 68 -10.60 -5.39 -8.98
N VAL A 69 -9.67 -4.51 -8.61
CA VAL A 69 -8.37 -4.91 -8.07
C VAL A 69 -8.25 -4.38 -6.65
N VAL A 70 -8.10 -5.28 -5.69
CA VAL A 70 -7.81 -4.94 -4.28
C VAL A 70 -6.34 -5.23 -4.03
N CYS A 71 -5.55 -4.17 -3.90
CA CYS A 71 -4.10 -4.27 -3.73
C CYS A 71 -3.68 -3.86 -2.32
N ASP A 72 -2.98 -4.75 -1.61
CA ASP A 72 -2.31 -4.39 -0.36
C ASP A 72 -1.03 -3.62 -0.69
N ARG A 73 -1.04 -2.31 -0.40
CA ARG A 73 -0.06 -1.28 -0.78
C ARG A 73 -0.03 -0.98 -2.28
N PHE A 74 0.27 0.29 -2.57
CA PHE A 74 0.50 0.79 -3.92
C PHE A 74 1.43 2.02 -3.87
N ALA A 75 1.34 2.93 -4.84
CA ALA A 75 2.24 4.08 -5.00
C ALA A 75 2.36 4.97 -3.75
N ASP A 76 1.27 5.18 -3.02
CA ASP A 76 1.25 5.96 -1.77
C ASP A 76 2.22 5.40 -0.71
N SER A 77 2.44 4.07 -0.70
CA SER A 77 3.44 3.47 0.18
C SER A 77 4.86 3.93 -0.15
N THR A 78 5.21 4.15 -1.41
CA THR A 78 6.53 4.68 -1.77
C THR A 78 6.69 6.14 -1.33
N ILE A 79 5.66 6.97 -1.49
CA ILE A 79 5.67 8.33 -0.97
C ILE A 79 5.87 8.34 0.55
N ALA A 80 5.18 7.46 1.28
CA ALA A 80 5.30 7.36 2.72
C ALA A 80 6.67 6.81 3.16
N TYR A 81 7.12 5.69 2.61
CA TYR A 81 8.34 5.00 3.05
C TYR A 81 9.61 5.69 2.57
N GLN A 82 9.74 5.97 1.28
CA GLN A 82 10.95 6.54 0.70
C GLN A 82 10.94 8.07 0.80
N GLY A 83 9.77 8.72 0.68
CA GLY A 83 9.64 10.15 0.89
C GLY A 83 9.73 10.52 2.35
N TYR A 84 8.66 10.38 3.10
CA TYR A 84 8.61 10.81 4.50
C TYR A 84 9.52 9.99 5.41
N GLY A 85 9.60 8.68 5.21
CA GLY A 85 10.43 7.78 6.03
C GLY A 85 11.93 7.96 5.80
N ARG A 86 12.38 7.90 4.54
CA ARG A 86 13.80 7.99 4.14
C ARG A 86 14.26 9.40 3.76
N GLY A 87 13.33 10.36 3.58
CA GLY A 87 13.63 11.76 3.29
C GLY A 87 13.96 12.06 1.82
N LEU A 88 13.57 11.22 0.87
CA LEU A 88 13.71 11.56 -0.54
C LEU A 88 12.74 12.67 -0.95
N PRO A 89 13.15 13.58 -1.87
CA PRO A 89 12.28 14.64 -2.36
C PRO A 89 11.01 14.09 -3.02
N LEU A 90 9.84 14.58 -2.59
CA LEU A 90 8.56 14.08 -3.09
C LEU A 90 8.38 14.35 -4.59
N GLU A 91 8.92 15.45 -5.10
CA GLU A 91 8.89 15.80 -6.52
C GLU A 91 9.63 14.80 -7.40
N GLU A 92 10.76 14.25 -6.93
CA GLU A 92 11.51 13.20 -7.62
C GLU A 92 10.74 11.88 -7.64
N LEU A 93 10.09 11.52 -6.53
CA LEU A 93 9.22 10.35 -6.46
C LEU A 93 8.02 10.47 -7.39
N GLN A 94 7.43 11.65 -7.49
CA GLN A 94 6.34 11.92 -8.42
C GLN A 94 6.81 11.89 -9.89
N ALA A 95 8.00 12.40 -10.18
CA ALA A 95 8.60 12.32 -11.51
C ALA A 95 8.85 10.87 -11.93
N LEU A 96 9.39 10.06 -11.00
CA LEU A 96 9.60 8.62 -11.23
C LEU A 96 8.26 7.88 -11.41
N HIS A 97 7.24 8.24 -10.64
CA HIS A 97 5.89 7.69 -10.82
C HIS A 97 5.35 7.99 -12.23
N ARG A 98 5.42 9.25 -12.67
CA ARG A 98 4.98 9.63 -14.02
C ARG A 98 5.75 8.90 -15.11
N PHE A 99 7.07 8.73 -14.95
CA PHE A 99 7.88 7.96 -15.89
C PHE A 99 7.47 6.49 -15.96
N ALA A 100 7.27 5.85 -14.80
CA ALA A 100 6.99 4.42 -14.72
C ALA A 100 5.54 4.06 -15.10
N LEU A 101 4.56 4.87 -14.69
CA LEU A 101 3.14 4.54 -14.74
C LEU A 101 2.26 5.59 -15.46
N GLY A 102 2.80 6.76 -15.81
CA GLY A 102 1.98 7.88 -16.27
C GLY A 102 1.08 8.41 -15.14
N ASP A 103 -0.18 8.63 -15.47
CA ASP A 103 -1.20 9.09 -14.53
C ASP A 103 -1.97 7.93 -13.85
N PHE A 104 -1.48 6.70 -13.99
CA PHE A 104 -2.15 5.53 -13.41
C PHE A 104 -2.09 5.57 -11.89
N ALA A 105 -3.24 5.64 -11.25
CA ALA A 105 -3.40 5.68 -9.80
C ALA A 105 -4.56 4.77 -9.35
N SER A 106 -4.67 4.51 -8.06
CA SER A 106 -5.84 3.86 -7.47
C SER A 106 -7.04 4.81 -7.46
N ASP A 107 -8.25 4.30 -7.64
CA ASP A 107 -9.49 5.07 -7.50
C ASP A 107 -9.76 5.42 -6.03
N LEU A 108 -9.37 4.53 -5.12
CA LEU A 108 -9.49 4.71 -3.68
C LEU A 108 -8.29 4.09 -2.97
N THR A 109 -7.68 4.84 -2.06
CA THR A 109 -6.68 4.35 -1.10
C THR A 109 -7.24 4.47 0.31
N LEU A 110 -7.35 3.33 1.00
CA LEU A 110 -7.70 3.28 2.41
C LEU A 110 -6.42 3.22 3.24
N ILE A 111 -6.21 4.23 4.08
CA ILE A 111 -5.07 4.31 4.99
C ILE A 111 -5.54 3.92 6.38
N LEU A 112 -5.10 2.76 6.85
CA LEU A 112 -5.41 2.26 8.19
C LEU A 112 -4.46 2.90 9.18
N ASP A 113 -4.94 3.93 9.89
CA ASP A 113 -4.14 4.67 10.86
C ASP A 113 -4.14 3.97 12.22
N VAL A 114 -2.95 3.68 12.72
CA VAL A 114 -2.73 3.13 14.05
C VAL A 114 -1.50 3.80 14.68
N PRO A 115 -1.48 4.08 16.00
CA PRO A 115 -0.28 4.57 16.67
C PRO A 115 0.93 3.67 16.39
N ALA A 116 2.09 4.25 16.07
CA ALA A 116 3.28 3.48 15.65
C ALA A 116 3.67 2.40 16.67
N ALA A 117 3.61 2.73 17.97
CA ALA A 117 3.90 1.77 19.04
C ALA A 117 2.95 0.56 19.03
N GLU A 118 1.66 0.80 18.77
CA GLU A 118 0.65 -0.26 18.68
C GLU A 118 0.85 -1.11 17.41
N GLY A 119 1.10 -0.47 16.26
CA GLY A 119 1.40 -1.16 15.00
C GLY A 119 2.61 -2.08 15.12
N LEU A 120 3.69 -1.63 15.75
CA LEU A 120 4.88 -2.43 16.04
C LEU A 120 4.58 -3.58 16.99
N ALA A 121 3.78 -3.35 18.05
CA ALA A 121 3.36 -4.40 18.97
C ALA A 121 2.51 -5.48 18.29
N ARG A 122 1.61 -5.07 17.37
CA ARG A 122 0.81 -6.02 16.56
C ARG A 122 1.71 -6.81 15.58
N ALA A 123 2.68 -6.15 14.94
CA ALA A 123 3.64 -6.80 14.05
C ALA A 123 4.48 -7.86 14.78
N ALA A 124 4.99 -7.54 15.98
CA ALA A 124 5.78 -8.46 16.80
C ALA A 124 5.00 -9.71 17.27
N LYS A 125 3.66 -9.65 17.33
CA LYS A 125 2.81 -10.81 17.69
C LYS A 125 2.52 -11.74 16.51
N ARG A 126 2.78 -11.32 15.27
CA ARG A 126 2.57 -12.18 14.11
C ARG A 126 3.65 -13.27 14.06
N SER A 127 3.23 -14.49 13.76
CA SER A 127 4.19 -15.58 13.52
C SER A 127 4.95 -15.34 12.21
N GLY A 128 6.25 -15.27 12.27
CA GLY A 128 7.12 -15.06 11.10
C GLY A 128 8.34 -14.19 11.45
N SER A 129 9.34 -14.18 10.57
CA SER A 129 10.45 -13.23 10.69
C SER A 129 9.96 -11.84 10.29
N ALA A 130 10.30 -10.83 11.10
CA ALA A 130 10.09 -9.42 10.73
C ALA A 130 10.79 -9.11 9.40
N ASP A 131 10.11 -8.46 8.49
CA ASP A 131 10.75 -7.98 7.27
C ASP A 131 11.73 -6.83 7.59
N ARG A 132 12.52 -6.44 6.57
CA ARG A 132 13.55 -5.40 6.73
C ARG A 132 12.97 -4.06 7.21
N PHE A 133 11.76 -3.70 6.80
CA PHE A 133 11.12 -2.44 7.18
C PHE A 133 10.51 -2.48 8.58
N GLU A 134 10.04 -3.64 9.03
CA GLU A 134 9.51 -3.82 10.39
C GLU A 134 10.61 -3.72 11.47
N ARG A 135 11.88 -3.93 11.09
CA ARG A 135 13.04 -3.80 11.99
C ARG A 135 13.54 -2.36 12.16
N LEU A 136 13.04 -1.40 11.36
CA LEU A 136 13.43 0.00 11.48
C LEU A 136 12.95 0.60 12.81
N ASP A 137 13.60 1.69 13.24
CA ASP A 137 13.35 2.30 14.52
C ASP A 137 11.94 2.92 14.65
N ARG A 138 11.53 3.19 15.88
CA ARG A 138 10.23 3.79 16.17
C ARG A 138 10.07 5.16 15.51
N ALA A 139 11.14 5.96 15.47
CA ALA A 139 11.09 7.29 14.88
C ALA A 139 10.79 7.23 13.36
N PHE A 140 11.32 6.22 12.66
CA PHE A 140 10.96 5.95 11.28
C PHE A 140 9.45 5.65 11.13
N HIS A 141 8.89 4.79 11.99
CA HIS A 141 7.47 4.43 11.94
C HIS A 141 6.55 5.60 12.31
N GLU A 142 6.98 6.51 13.17
CA GLU A 142 6.25 7.75 13.46
C GLU A 142 6.26 8.70 12.25
N ARG A 143 7.40 8.92 11.60
CA ARG A 143 7.46 9.68 10.34
C ARG A 143 6.62 9.04 9.23
N LEU A 144 6.63 7.72 9.14
CA LEU A 144 5.83 6.96 8.19
C LEU A 144 4.32 7.20 8.41
N ARG A 145 3.85 7.11 9.65
CA ARG A 145 2.46 7.39 10.02
C ARG A 145 2.06 8.81 9.66
N ASP A 146 2.89 9.78 10.02
CA ASP A 146 2.66 11.19 9.69
C ASP A 146 2.64 11.41 8.18
N GLY A 147 3.51 10.74 7.44
CA GLY A 147 3.53 10.75 5.98
C GLY A 147 2.21 10.26 5.37
N PHE A 148 1.68 9.14 5.83
CA PHE A 148 0.39 8.64 5.37
C PHE A 148 -0.76 9.60 5.69
N ARG A 149 -0.75 10.25 6.84
CA ARG A 149 -1.74 11.28 7.18
C ARG A 149 -1.66 12.50 6.27
N GLN A 150 -0.43 12.94 5.94
CA GLN A 150 -0.23 14.03 5.00
C GLN A 150 -0.69 13.67 3.58
N ILE A 151 -0.43 12.43 3.12
CA ILE A 151 -0.93 11.92 1.84
C ILE A 151 -2.46 11.96 1.81
N ALA A 152 -3.13 11.49 2.87
CA ALA A 152 -4.59 11.53 2.96
C ALA A 152 -5.13 12.96 2.94
N ALA A 153 -4.47 13.88 3.64
CA ALA A 153 -4.87 15.31 3.69
C ALA A 153 -4.64 16.02 2.34
N ALA A 154 -3.61 15.64 1.59
CA ALA A 154 -3.29 16.23 0.29
C ALA A 154 -4.25 15.79 -0.82
N ASP A 155 -4.79 14.57 -0.76
CA ASP A 155 -5.76 14.05 -1.73
C ASP A 155 -6.95 13.37 -1.05
N PRO A 156 -7.84 14.16 -0.39
CA PRO A 156 -8.96 13.61 0.38
C PRO A 156 -10.06 13.00 -0.51
N ARG A 157 -10.03 13.23 -1.83
CA ARG A 157 -10.98 12.60 -2.75
C ARG A 157 -10.61 11.15 -3.04
N ARG A 158 -9.34 10.85 -3.16
CA ARG A 158 -8.82 9.51 -3.45
C ARG A 158 -8.41 8.75 -2.20
N CYS A 159 -7.88 9.41 -1.18
CA CYS A 159 -7.40 8.81 0.04
C CYS A 159 -8.39 8.99 1.20
N ALA A 160 -8.62 7.93 1.96
CA ALA A 160 -9.43 7.98 3.17
C ALA A 160 -8.66 7.39 4.36
N LEU A 161 -8.62 8.14 5.46
CA LEU A 161 -8.02 7.71 6.71
C LEU A 161 -9.05 6.94 7.54
N ILE A 162 -8.72 5.75 8.00
CA ILE A 162 -9.56 4.90 8.84
C ILE A 162 -8.82 4.65 10.15
N ASP A 163 -9.46 4.94 11.27
CA ASP A 163 -8.94 4.56 12.58
C ASP A 163 -8.91 3.03 12.68
N ALA A 164 -7.71 2.48 12.81
CA ALA A 164 -7.48 1.05 12.92
C ALA A 164 -6.99 0.63 14.33
N SER A 165 -7.23 1.48 15.35
CA SER A 165 -6.91 1.17 16.75
C SER A 165 -7.94 0.23 17.39
N GLY A 166 -9.16 0.14 16.85
CA GLY A 166 -10.21 -0.76 17.30
C GLY A 166 -9.97 -2.23 17.00
N ASP A 167 -10.97 -3.06 17.27
CA ASP A 167 -10.94 -4.48 16.89
C ASP A 167 -11.09 -4.68 15.37
N VAL A 168 -10.82 -5.91 14.93
CA VAL A 168 -10.82 -6.25 13.49
C VAL A 168 -12.19 -6.05 12.87
N ASP A 169 -13.27 -6.34 13.60
CA ASP A 169 -14.64 -6.25 13.08
C ASP A 169 -15.08 -4.79 12.92
N ASP A 170 -14.69 -3.91 13.87
CA ASP A 170 -14.93 -2.48 13.80
C ASP A 170 -14.19 -1.86 12.61
N VAL A 171 -12.92 -2.19 12.45
CA VAL A 171 -12.11 -1.72 11.31
C VAL A 171 -12.70 -2.23 10.00
N GLN A 172 -13.12 -3.50 9.95
CA GLN A 172 -13.76 -4.06 8.75
C GLN A 172 -15.05 -3.30 8.40
N ARG A 173 -15.92 -3.02 9.38
CA ARG A 173 -17.13 -2.23 9.16
C ARG A 173 -16.82 -0.84 8.61
N ALA A 174 -15.83 -0.16 9.19
CA ALA A 174 -15.40 1.16 8.73
C ALA A 174 -14.87 1.12 7.29
N VAL A 175 -14.05 0.10 6.94
CA VAL A 175 -13.55 -0.13 5.59
C VAL A 175 -14.70 -0.33 4.60
N LEU A 176 -15.65 -1.23 4.88
CA LEU A 176 -16.77 -1.51 3.99
C LEU A 176 -17.68 -0.30 3.81
N SER A 177 -17.98 0.42 4.88
CA SER A 177 -18.73 1.67 4.83
C SER A 177 -18.05 2.71 3.94
N MET A 178 -16.72 2.90 4.10
CA MET A 178 -15.96 3.84 3.29
C MET A 178 -15.93 3.46 1.81
N VAL A 179 -15.71 2.18 1.49
CA VAL A 179 -15.76 1.69 0.10
C VAL A 179 -17.13 1.93 -0.50
N SER A 180 -18.20 1.58 0.23
CA SER A 180 -19.56 1.78 -0.22
C SER A 180 -19.87 3.25 -0.53
N ALA A 181 -19.49 4.14 0.37
CA ALA A 181 -19.73 5.57 0.22
C ALA A 181 -18.93 6.20 -0.94
N ARG A 182 -17.67 5.77 -1.14
CA ARG A 182 -16.75 6.36 -2.12
C ARG A 182 -16.91 5.81 -3.52
N LEU A 183 -17.25 4.52 -3.66
CA LEU A 183 -17.34 3.85 -4.94
C LEU A 183 -18.77 3.53 -5.36
N GLY A 184 -19.77 3.96 -4.58
CA GLY A 184 -21.18 3.84 -4.95
C GLY A 184 -21.72 2.40 -4.99
N VAL A 185 -21.15 1.51 -4.15
CA VAL A 185 -21.54 0.08 -4.10
C VAL A 185 -22.09 -0.26 -2.72
N ALA A 186 -23.04 -1.19 -2.66
CA ALA A 186 -23.61 -1.65 -1.39
C ALA A 186 -22.82 -2.89 -0.91
N LEU A 187 -21.95 -2.68 0.09
CA LEU A 187 -21.20 -3.75 0.73
C LEU A 187 -21.74 -3.97 2.16
N ALA A 188 -22.15 -5.21 2.44
CA ALA A 188 -22.51 -5.63 3.81
C ALA A 188 -21.29 -6.29 4.49
N PRO A 189 -21.20 -6.21 5.84
CA PRO A 189 -20.19 -6.90 6.62
C PRO A 189 -20.24 -8.42 6.47
#